data_3c96e299141dd4d106c0ce96cdaf41bf
#
_entry.id   3c96e299141dd4d106c0ce96cdaf41bf
#
_cell.length_a   1.000
_cell.length_b   1.000
_cell.length_c   1.000
_cell.angle_alpha   90.00
_cell.angle_beta   90.00
_cell.angle_gamma   90.00
#
_symmetry.space_group_name_H-M   'P 1'
#
loop_
_entity.id
_entity.type
_entity.pdbx_description
1 polymer ?
#
loop_
_entity_poly.entity_id
_entity_poly.type
_entity_poly.pdbx_seq_one_letter_code
_entity_poly.pdbx_strand_id
1 'polypeptide(L)'
;MEEIMLKYTKGLFAAVGALMLLAIPSLGYAQEDCHRGTLDVAYCDRNLDQLADLPTDPKDWVDPSTIIFTYTPVEDPAVYANIWEGFINHMAEVTGRKVAFFPVQSNAAQLEAMRSGRLHVAGFNTGSNPIAVSCAGFVPFGMMAYKDGKYGYEMEIIVPADSDITSPDQIKGRTMAFTSPTSNSGFKAPSAILKGEFGLVADKDFTPTFSGKHDNSILGVYNGDYEVAAIANSVMQRMERRGVIEPGKIRTIFKSATFPTTGYGHAHNLHPELVAKIKTAFWTYQWDDNFKKEFAKADIFVGIEHKYDWAVIRGIDKANGVSYNCK
;
A
#
# COMPACT_ATOMS: atom_id res chain seq x y z
N MET A 1 -15.86 63.86 -65.17
CA MET A 1 -17.18 63.63 -65.79
C MET A 1 -18.03 63.09 -64.68
N GLU A 2 -18.67 64.01 -64.08
CA GLU A 2 -20.12 64.20 -64.24
C GLU A 2 -20.91 63.11 -63.67
N GLU A 3 -21.68 63.30 -62.80
CA GLU A 3 -22.78 64.20 -62.38
C GLU A 3 -23.86 63.32 -61.87
N ILE A 4 -24.60 63.54 -60.97
CA ILE A 4 -25.57 64.52 -60.52
C ILE A 4 -26.64 63.81 -59.67
N MET A 5 -26.81 64.29 -58.48
CA MET A 5 -28.12 64.74 -57.95
C MET A 5 -29.18 63.65 -57.59
N LEU A 6 -29.51 63.69 -56.40
CA LEU A 6 -30.46 64.43 -55.55
C LEU A 6 -31.88 63.85 -55.49
N LYS A 7 -32.33 63.78 -54.30
CA LYS A 7 -33.68 64.02 -53.76
C LYS A 7 -34.55 62.88 -53.26
N TYR A 8 -34.91 63.04 -52.09
CA TYR A 8 -36.12 63.29 -51.29
C TYR A 8 -36.36 62.27 -50.16
N THR A 9 -36.14 62.78 -49.01
CA THR A 9 -37.00 62.78 -47.79
C THR A 9 -38.27 61.93 -47.77
N LYS A 10 -38.38 61.13 -46.74
CA LYS A 10 -39.47 61.22 -45.73
C LYS A 10 -39.24 60.23 -44.63
N GLY A 11 -39.37 60.72 -43.43
CA GLY A 11 -39.16 60.04 -42.21
C GLY A 11 -40.17 58.92 -41.90
N LEU A 12 -39.69 58.01 -41.12
CA LEU A 12 -40.58 57.16 -40.32
C LEU A 12 -39.87 56.87 -38.96
N PHE A 13 -40.55 57.26 -37.94
CA PHE A 13 -40.21 56.94 -36.54
C PHE A 13 -40.11 55.41 -36.39
N ALA A 14 -38.97 54.92 -35.99
CA ALA A 14 -38.83 53.54 -35.53
C ALA A 14 -38.37 53.58 -34.06
N ALA A 15 -39.18 53.03 -33.22
CA ALA A 15 -39.01 52.90 -31.80
C ALA A 15 -37.71 52.07 -31.46
N VAL A 16 -36.87 52.65 -30.64
CA VAL A 16 -35.74 51.99 -30.04
C VAL A 16 -36.26 51.07 -28.94
N GLY A 17 -36.49 49.82 -29.26
CA GLY A 17 -36.70 48.76 -28.28
C GLY A 17 -35.38 48.42 -27.60
N ALA A 18 -35.16 48.93 -26.40
CA ALA A 18 -34.03 48.47 -25.56
C ALA A 18 -34.25 47.01 -25.15
N LEU A 19 -33.58 46.09 -25.83
CA LEU A 19 -33.48 44.70 -25.36
C LEU A 19 -32.55 44.71 -24.14
N MET A 20 -33.12 44.72 -22.94
CA MET A 20 -32.42 44.36 -21.68
C MET A 20 -32.06 42.88 -21.80
N LEU A 21 -30.82 42.56 -22.20
CA LEU A 21 -30.18 41.27 -21.96
C LEU A 21 -30.03 41.12 -20.45
N LEU A 22 -30.98 40.41 -19.84
CA LEU A 22 -30.82 39.84 -18.48
C LEU A 22 -29.62 38.88 -18.56
N ALA A 23 -28.44 39.38 -18.18
CA ALA A 23 -27.30 38.50 -17.86
C ALA A 23 -27.71 37.64 -16.66
N ILE A 24 -28.14 36.42 -16.95
CA ILE A 24 -28.27 35.37 -15.95
C ILE A 24 -26.85 35.14 -15.44
N PRO A 25 -26.51 35.42 -14.17
CA PRO A 25 -25.24 35.00 -13.64
C PRO A 25 -25.19 33.46 -13.80
N SER A 26 -24.31 32.98 -14.67
CA SER A 26 -23.91 31.58 -14.62
C SER A 26 -23.39 31.37 -13.21
N LEU A 27 -24.17 30.67 -12.39
CA LEU A 27 -23.67 30.02 -11.20
C LEU A 27 -22.58 29.09 -11.69
N GLY A 28 -21.35 29.61 -11.71
CA GLY A 28 -20.16 28.80 -11.85
C GLY A 28 -20.22 27.83 -10.68
N TYR A 29 -20.54 26.59 -10.96
CA TYR A 29 -20.21 25.53 -10.03
C TYR A 29 -18.72 25.70 -9.77
N ALA A 30 -18.38 26.14 -8.55
CA ALA A 30 -17.02 26.12 -8.08
C ALA A 30 -16.55 24.69 -8.32
N GLN A 31 -15.61 24.51 -9.23
CA GLN A 31 -15.00 23.22 -9.46
C GLN A 31 -14.39 22.84 -8.12
N GLU A 32 -14.97 21.83 -7.47
CA GLU A 32 -14.58 21.38 -6.14
C GLU A 32 -13.08 21.18 -6.17
N ASP A 33 -12.35 21.85 -5.28
CA ASP A 33 -10.88 21.88 -5.31
C ASP A 33 -10.36 20.50 -4.97
N CYS A 34 -10.11 19.67 -6.00
CA CYS A 34 -9.65 18.30 -5.89
C CYS A 34 -8.13 18.29 -5.83
N HIS A 35 -7.56 18.56 -4.66
CA HIS A 35 -6.16 18.34 -4.39
C HIS A 35 -5.85 16.83 -4.46
N ARG A 36 -4.69 16.45 -4.97
CA ARG A 36 -4.33 15.03 -5.18
C ARG A 36 -2.97 14.63 -4.62
N GLY A 37 -2.02 15.56 -4.55
CA GLY A 37 -0.65 15.21 -4.20
C GLY A 37 -0.09 14.12 -5.11
N THR A 38 0.17 12.93 -4.56
CA THR A 38 0.65 11.74 -5.30
C THR A 38 -0.46 10.77 -5.69
N LEU A 39 -1.73 11.09 -5.40
CA LEU A 39 -2.86 10.22 -5.72
C LEU A 39 -3.16 10.21 -7.22
N ASP A 40 -3.69 9.09 -7.70
CA ASP A 40 -4.22 8.95 -9.06
C ASP A 40 -5.32 9.99 -9.34
N VAL A 41 -5.51 10.29 -10.62
CA VAL A 41 -6.54 11.24 -11.09
C VAL A 41 -7.96 10.90 -10.66
N ALA A 42 -8.21 9.64 -10.30
CA ALA A 42 -9.50 9.16 -9.80
C ALA A 42 -9.81 9.60 -8.36
N TYR A 43 -8.82 10.09 -7.59
CA TYR A 43 -8.96 10.38 -6.16
C TYR A 43 -8.69 11.85 -5.85
N CYS A 44 -9.33 12.34 -4.80
CA CYS A 44 -9.08 13.66 -4.19
C CYS A 44 -8.57 13.50 -2.77
N ASP A 45 -7.77 14.45 -2.30
CA ASP A 45 -7.21 14.57 -0.95
C ASP A 45 -7.45 16.00 -0.47
N ARG A 46 -8.69 16.33 -0.09
CA ARG A 46 -9.10 17.69 0.27
C ARG A 46 -8.58 18.10 1.65
N ASN A 47 -8.42 17.13 2.54
CA ASN A 47 -7.94 17.34 3.91
C ASN A 47 -6.41 17.28 4.04
N LEU A 48 -5.69 16.98 2.95
CA LEU A 48 -4.23 16.94 2.85
C LEU A 48 -3.57 15.88 3.76
N ASP A 49 -4.26 14.76 3.98
CA ASP A 49 -3.74 13.63 4.77
C ASP A 49 -3.01 12.58 3.92
N GLN A 50 -2.95 12.80 2.59
CA GLN A 50 -2.36 11.93 1.58
C GLN A 50 -3.16 10.64 1.33
N LEU A 51 -4.43 10.62 1.69
CA LEU A 51 -5.34 9.51 1.46
C LEU A 51 -6.46 9.93 0.51
N ALA A 52 -7.04 8.96 -0.18
CA ALA A 52 -8.21 9.19 -1.02
C ALA A 52 -9.44 9.49 -0.15
N ASP A 53 -10.06 10.65 -0.39
CA ASP A 53 -11.32 11.01 0.25
C ASP A 53 -12.46 10.08 -0.13
N LEU A 54 -13.45 9.98 0.74
CA LEU A 54 -14.75 9.41 0.40
C LEU A 54 -15.37 10.20 -0.76
N PRO A 55 -15.96 9.54 -1.79
CA PRO A 55 -16.71 10.22 -2.83
C PRO A 55 -17.80 11.12 -2.27
N THR A 56 -17.97 12.32 -2.85
CA THR A 56 -18.97 13.31 -2.38
C THR A 56 -20.39 12.91 -2.71
N ASP A 57 -20.63 12.20 -3.81
CA ASP A 57 -21.96 11.67 -4.13
C ASP A 57 -22.16 10.30 -3.44
N PRO A 58 -23.18 10.17 -2.55
CA PRO A 58 -23.49 8.90 -1.89
C PRO A 58 -23.80 7.72 -2.84
N LYS A 59 -24.13 8.00 -4.11
CA LYS A 59 -24.35 6.94 -5.13
C LYS A 59 -23.07 6.19 -5.49
N ASP A 60 -21.92 6.82 -5.27
CA ASP A 60 -20.60 6.24 -5.51
C ASP A 60 -20.10 5.43 -4.30
N TRP A 61 -20.85 5.39 -3.21
CA TRP A 61 -20.50 4.62 -2.03
C TRP A 61 -20.85 3.14 -2.22
N VAL A 62 -19.93 2.28 -1.83
CA VAL A 62 -20.06 0.84 -1.93
C VAL A 62 -20.46 0.24 -0.59
N ASP A 63 -21.58 -0.47 -0.55
CA ASP A 63 -22.07 -1.21 0.63
C ASP A 63 -22.26 -2.70 0.29
N PRO A 64 -21.17 -3.49 0.27
CA PRO A 64 -21.21 -4.86 -0.21
C PRO A 64 -21.91 -5.78 0.80
N SER A 65 -22.72 -6.72 0.30
CA SER A 65 -23.31 -7.77 1.13
C SER A 65 -22.27 -8.78 1.64
N THR A 66 -21.15 -8.90 0.94
CA THR A 66 -20.00 -9.72 1.33
C THR A 66 -18.74 -8.87 1.30
N ILE A 67 -18.08 -8.71 2.44
CA ILE A 67 -16.79 -8.04 2.55
C ILE A 67 -15.71 -9.02 2.10
N ILE A 68 -14.89 -8.61 1.13
CA ILE A 68 -13.70 -9.36 0.72
C ILE A 68 -12.51 -8.81 1.46
N PHE A 69 -11.84 -9.67 2.21
CA PHE A 69 -10.64 -9.37 2.99
C PHE A 69 -9.43 -10.14 2.45
N THR A 70 -8.26 -9.52 2.41
CA THR A 70 -7.00 -10.19 2.08
C THR A 70 -5.86 -9.73 2.98
N TYR A 71 -4.92 -10.64 3.23
CA TYR A 71 -3.64 -10.33 3.85
C TYR A 71 -2.54 -10.34 2.79
N THR A 72 -1.53 -9.50 2.97
CA THR A 72 -0.41 -9.35 2.04
C THR A 72 0.32 -10.68 1.79
N PRO A 73 0.69 -11.01 0.54
CA PRO A 73 1.34 -12.29 0.18
C PRO A 73 2.85 -12.26 0.47
N VAL A 74 3.25 -12.07 1.74
CA VAL A 74 4.66 -12.10 2.15
C VAL A 74 5.24 -13.52 2.21
N GLU A 75 4.36 -14.52 2.30
CA GLU A 75 4.60 -15.97 2.22
C GLU A 75 3.49 -16.60 1.36
N ASP A 76 3.46 -17.93 1.26
CA ASP A 76 2.35 -18.61 0.60
C ASP A 76 1.00 -18.23 1.27
N PRO A 77 0.03 -17.70 0.53
CA PRO A 77 -1.25 -17.29 1.10
C PRO A 77 -2.05 -18.39 1.79
N ALA A 78 -1.81 -19.65 1.43
CA ALA A 78 -2.46 -20.80 2.06
C ALA A 78 -2.11 -20.91 3.57
N VAL A 79 -0.95 -20.40 3.97
CA VAL A 79 -0.51 -20.36 5.39
C VAL A 79 -1.46 -19.52 6.23
N TYR A 80 -2.05 -18.47 5.64
CA TYR A 80 -2.80 -17.46 6.38
C TYR A 80 -4.30 -17.71 6.46
N ALA A 81 -4.88 -18.57 5.61
CA ALA A 81 -6.33 -18.76 5.55
C ALA A 81 -6.92 -19.14 6.93
N ASN A 82 -6.32 -20.12 7.60
CA ASN A 82 -6.77 -20.58 8.92
C ASN A 82 -6.39 -19.58 10.04
N ILE A 83 -5.29 -18.83 9.87
CA ILE A 83 -4.84 -17.84 10.87
C ILE A 83 -5.83 -16.68 10.99
N TRP A 84 -6.40 -16.25 9.86
CA TRP A 84 -7.35 -15.15 9.83
C TRP A 84 -8.81 -15.56 10.10
N GLU A 85 -9.12 -16.85 10.24
CA GLU A 85 -10.50 -17.35 10.40
C GLU A 85 -11.21 -16.71 11.61
N GLY A 86 -10.56 -16.66 12.77
CA GLY A 86 -11.13 -16.04 13.98
C GLY A 86 -11.43 -14.55 13.79
N PHE A 87 -10.52 -13.82 13.16
CA PHE A 87 -10.71 -12.41 12.85
C PHE A 87 -11.84 -12.17 11.83
N ILE A 88 -11.94 -13.03 10.81
CA ILE A 88 -12.98 -12.96 9.79
C ILE A 88 -14.36 -13.18 10.40
N ASN A 89 -14.49 -14.16 11.27
CA ASN A 89 -15.74 -14.43 11.99
C ASN A 89 -16.12 -13.25 12.89
N HIS A 90 -15.17 -12.70 13.64
CA HIS A 90 -15.39 -11.50 14.46
C HIS A 90 -15.81 -10.29 13.61
N MET A 91 -15.16 -10.05 12.47
CA MET A 91 -15.54 -8.97 11.56
C MET A 91 -16.97 -9.19 11.01
N ALA A 92 -17.35 -10.44 10.72
CA ALA A 92 -18.69 -10.75 10.25
C ALA A 92 -19.76 -10.43 11.32
N GLU A 93 -19.51 -10.77 12.59
CA GLU A 93 -20.38 -10.44 13.71
C GLU A 93 -20.55 -8.93 13.90
N VAL A 94 -19.44 -8.19 13.95
CA VAL A 94 -19.44 -6.74 14.20
C VAL A 94 -20.08 -5.96 13.04
N THR A 95 -19.82 -6.37 11.81
CA THR A 95 -20.35 -5.66 10.62
C THR A 95 -21.77 -6.07 10.26
N GLY A 96 -22.20 -7.26 10.66
CA GLY A 96 -23.46 -7.88 10.20
C GLY A 96 -23.42 -8.28 8.73
N ARG A 97 -22.22 -8.49 8.15
CA ARG A 97 -22.01 -8.87 6.75
C ARG A 97 -21.29 -10.21 6.66
N LYS A 98 -21.41 -10.90 5.54
CA LYS A 98 -20.50 -12.00 5.24
C LYS A 98 -19.10 -11.46 5.03
N VAL A 99 -18.08 -12.17 5.50
CA VAL A 99 -16.68 -11.84 5.24
C VAL A 99 -15.99 -13.05 4.63
N ALA A 100 -15.30 -12.85 3.52
CA ALA A 100 -14.57 -13.90 2.82
C ALA A 100 -13.09 -13.54 2.71
N PHE A 101 -12.21 -14.48 3.10
CA PHE A 101 -10.78 -14.37 2.85
C PHE A 101 -10.48 -14.64 1.38
N PHE A 102 -9.76 -13.73 0.74
CA PHE A 102 -9.33 -13.88 -0.65
C PHE A 102 -7.80 -14.02 -0.70
N PRO A 103 -7.28 -15.23 -0.92
CA PRO A 103 -5.83 -15.44 -1.02
C PRO A 103 -5.30 -14.86 -2.34
N VAL A 104 -4.37 -13.92 -2.25
CA VAL A 104 -3.68 -13.33 -3.41
C VAL A 104 -2.25 -13.86 -3.51
N GLN A 105 -1.77 -14.10 -4.73
CA GLN A 105 -0.45 -14.69 -4.96
C GLN A 105 0.68 -13.65 -5.08
N SER A 106 0.34 -12.38 -5.32
CA SER A 106 1.33 -11.31 -5.47
C SER A 106 0.78 -9.96 -5.00
N ASN A 107 1.69 -9.04 -4.67
CA ASN A 107 1.33 -7.66 -4.35
C ASN A 107 0.63 -6.96 -5.53
N ALA A 108 1.00 -7.26 -6.76
CA ALA A 108 0.35 -6.70 -7.95
C ALA A 108 -1.10 -7.16 -8.07
N ALA A 109 -1.39 -8.45 -7.83
CA ALA A 109 -2.75 -8.99 -7.83
C ALA A 109 -3.60 -8.37 -6.70
N GLN A 110 -3.00 -8.13 -5.52
CA GLN A 110 -3.67 -7.46 -4.40
C GLN A 110 -4.04 -6.02 -4.74
N LEU A 111 -3.10 -5.28 -5.32
CA LEU A 111 -3.29 -3.89 -5.75
C LEU A 111 -4.41 -3.79 -6.80
N GLU A 112 -4.39 -4.66 -7.81
CA GLU A 112 -5.40 -4.68 -8.86
C GLU A 112 -6.79 -5.08 -8.34
N ALA A 113 -6.87 -6.01 -7.39
CA ALA A 113 -8.13 -6.38 -6.75
C ALA A 113 -8.75 -5.20 -5.99
N MET A 114 -7.92 -4.38 -5.30
CA MET A 114 -8.38 -3.17 -4.61
C MET A 114 -8.82 -2.10 -5.62
N ARG A 115 -8.00 -1.82 -6.62
CA ARG A 115 -8.26 -0.79 -7.63
C ARG A 115 -9.53 -1.07 -8.45
N SER A 116 -9.80 -2.35 -8.73
CA SER A 116 -10.99 -2.78 -9.48
C SER A 116 -12.25 -2.95 -8.62
N GLY A 117 -12.22 -2.59 -7.32
CA GLY A 117 -13.37 -2.71 -6.42
C GLY A 117 -13.73 -4.13 -6.01
N ARG A 118 -12.87 -5.12 -6.30
CA ARG A 118 -13.09 -6.53 -5.90
C ARG A 118 -12.58 -6.85 -4.49
N LEU A 119 -11.85 -5.92 -3.88
CA LEU A 119 -11.28 -6.05 -2.55
C LEU A 119 -11.74 -4.86 -1.70
N HIS A 120 -12.26 -5.14 -0.52
CA HIS A 120 -12.89 -4.14 0.33
C HIS A 120 -12.03 -3.78 1.55
N VAL A 121 -11.39 -4.77 2.17
CA VAL A 121 -10.53 -4.61 3.34
C VAL A 121 -9.23 -5.38 3.11
N ALA A 122 -8.10 -4.77 3.42
CA ALA A 122 -6.80 -5.39 3.15
C ALA A 122 -5.75 -5.08 4.21
N GLY A 123 -4.78 -5.99 4.35
CA GLY A 123 -3.47 -5.68 4.88
C GLY A 123 -2.47 -5.58 3.73
N PHE A 124 -1.97 -4.38 3.41
CA PHE A 124 -0.88 -4.18 2.46
C PHE A 124 0.46 -4.14 3.19
N ASN A 125 1.47 -4.87 2.68
CA ASN A 125 2.81 -4.82 3.27
C ASN A 125 3.40 -3.41 3.21
N THR A 126 4.40 -3.18 4.02
CA THR A 126 5.04 -1.87 4.22
C THR A 126 5.40 -1.16 2.91
N GLY A 127 6.00 -1.89 1.97
CA GLY A 127 6.48 -1.32 0.71
C GLY A 127 5.41 -1.14 -0.36
N SER A 128 4.36 -1.98 -0.37
CA SER A 128 3.23 -1.84 -1.32
C SER A 128 2.15 -0.86 -0.84
N ASN A 129 2.18 -0.48 0.45
CA ASN A 129 1.21 0.44 1.04
C ASN A 129 1.16 1.81 0.32
N PRO A 130 2.27 2.54 0.07
CA PRO A 130 2.21 3.84 -0.60
C PRO A 130 1.62 3.78 -2.01
N ILE A 131 1.93 2.74 -2.79
CA ILE A 131 1.35 2.59 -4.13
C ILE A 131 -0.13 2.19 -4.05
N ALA A 132 -0.55 1.40 -3.05
CA ALA A 132 -1.96 1.08 -2.84
C ALA A 132 -2.78 2.33 -2.48
N VAL A 133 -2.23 3.21 -1.64
CA VAL A 133 -2.81 4.51 -1.32
C VAL A 133 -2.92 5.36 -2.57
N SER A 134 -1.82 5.52 -3.31
CA SER A 134 -1.80 6.41 -4.48
C SER A 134 -2.64 5.90 -5.65
N CYS A 135 -2.64 4.59 -5.91
CA CYS A 135 -3.16 4.03 -7.15
C CYS A 135 -4.41 3.16 -7.02
N ALA A 136 -4.80 2.78 -5.81
CA ALA A 136 -5.94 1.89 -5.60
C ALA A 136 -6.99 2.41 -4.61
N GLY A 137 -6.85 3.67 -4.16
CA GLY A 137 -7.77 4.24 -3.18
C GLY A 137 -7.79 3.49 -1.85
N PHE A 138 -6.67 2.90 -1.46
CA PHE A 138 -6.52 2.23 -0.18
C PHE A 138 -6.38 3.27 0.93
N VAL A 139 -7.19 3.15 1.98
CA VAL A 139 -7.19 4.03 3.16
C VAL A 139 -6.73 3.25 4.38
N PRO A 140 -5.41 3.23 4.68
CA PRO A 140 -4.89 2.55 5.86
C PRO A 140 -5.29 3.29 7.13
N PHE A 141 -5.62 2.53 8.17
CA PHE A 141 -6.02 3.09 9.47
C PHE A 141 -5.37 2.39 10.67
N GLY A 142 -4.75 1.23 10.46
CA GLY A 142 -4.18 0.48 11.58
C GLY A 142 -3.02 -0.41 11.19
N MET A 143 -2.27 -0.85 12.19
CA MET A 143 -1.22 -1.87 12.10
C MET A 143 -1.17 -2.71 13.37
N MET A 144 -0.44 -3.83 13.32
CA MET A 144 -0.18 -4.65 14.49
C MET A 144 0.93 -4.03 15.35
N ALA A 145 0.75 -4.05 16.67
CA ALA A 145 1.73 -3.57 17.64
C ALA A 145 1.64 -4.35 18.96
N TYR A 146 2.60 -4.12 19.86
CA TYR A 146 2.50 -4.53 21.25
C TYR A 146 1.64 -3.54 22.05
N LYS A 147 1.11 -3.98 23.20
CA LYS A 147 0.37 -3.12 24.13
C LYS A 147 1.21 -1.97 24.72
N ASP A 148 2.54 -2.13 24.76
CA ASP A 148 3.45 -1.08 25.16
C ASP A 148 3.74 -0.04 24.05
N GLY A 149 3.04 -0.15 22.92
CA GLY A 149 3.15 0.74 21.76
C GLY A 149 4.31 0.43 20.82
N LYS A 150 5.16 -0.55 21.14
CA LYS A 150 6.22 -0.96 20.21
C LYS A 150 5.63 -1.66 19.02
N TYR A 151 6.16 -1.36 17.85
CA TYR A 151 5.77 -2.00 16.60
C TYR A 151 6.96 -2.10 15.66
N GLY A 152 6.79 -2.90 14.62
CA GLY A 152 7.72 -2.91 13.52
C GLY A 152 8.46 -4.23 13.34
N TYR A 153 9.30 -4.21 12.31
CA TYR A 153 10.20 -5.29 11.92
C TYR A 153 11.46 -4.69 11.30
N GLU A 154 12.52 -5.49 11.20
CA GLU A 154 13.73 -5.06 10.51
C GLU A 154 13.90 -5.81 9.18
N MET A 155 14.50 -5.14 8.22
CA MET A 155 15.10 -5.79 7.06
C MET A 155 16.40 -6.45 7.51
N GLU A 156 16.60 -7.70 7.09
CA GLU A 156 17.87 -8.40 7.28
C GLU A 156 18.43 -8.84 5.93
N ILE A 157 19.77 -8.73 5.79
CA ILE A 157 20.51 -9.40 4.74
C ILE A 157 21.07 -10.67 5.35
N ILE A 158 20.72 -11.80 4.75
CA ILE A 158 21.01 -13.14 5.26
C ILE A 158 21.85 -13.95 4.29
N VAL A 159 22.65 -14.85 4.84
CA VAL A 159 23.50 -15.82 4.13
C VAL A 159 23.42 -17.18 4.83
N PRO A 160 23.84 -18.29 4.17
CA PRO A 160 24.06 -19.57 4.88
C PRO A 160 25.02 -19.38 6.05
N ALA A 161 24.83 -20.13 7.13
CA ALA A 161 25.64 -19.97 8.35
C ALA A 161 27.14 -20.18 8.14
N ASP A 162 27.51 -21.04 7.21
CA ASP A 162 28.90 -21.38 6.82
C ASP A 162 29.45 -20.54 5.65
N SER A 163 28.68 -19.55 5.19
CA SER A 163 29.10 -18.66 4.10
C SER A 163 30.37 -17.88 4.45
N ASP A 164 31.21 -17.61 3.47
CA ASP A 164 32.38 -16.73 3.56
C ASP A 164 32.00 -15.24 3.60
N ILE A 165 30.75 -14.90 3.23
CA ILE A 165 30.24 -13.52 3.24
C ILE A 165 29.85 -13.13 4.68
N THR A 166 30.55 -12.17 5.27
CA THR A 166 30.36 -11.72 6.67
C THR A 166 29.86 -10.30 6.80
N SER A 167 29.87 -9.53 5.69
CA SER A 167 29.43 -8.11 5.64
C SER A 167 28.86 -7.76 4.25
N PRO A 168 28.02 -6.71 4.14
CA PRO A 168 27.38 -6.35 2.88
C PRO A 168 28.33 -5.95 1.74
N ASP A 169 29.51 -5.41 2.02
CA ASP A 169 30.51 -5.04 1.01
C ASP A 169 31.02 -6.26 0.21
N GLN A 170 30.97 -7.45 0.81
CA GLN A 170 31.36 -8.72 0.17
C GLN A 170 30.30 -9.29 -0.79
N ILE A 171 29.16 -8.63 -0.94
CA ILE A 171 28.13 -8.98 -1.93
C ILE A 171 28.62 -8.65 -3.36
N LYS A 172 29.63 -7.82 -3.48
CA LYS A 172 30.21 -7.48 -4.80
C LYS A 172 30.64 -8.73 -5.58
N GLY A 173 30.12 -8.85 -6.81
CA GLY A 173 30.37 -10.00 -7.68
C GLY A 173 29.52 -11.24 -7.38
N ARG A 174 28.67 -11.22 -6.35
CA ARG A 174 27.80 -12.33 -5.95
C ARG A 174 26.38 -12.21 -6.55
N THR A 175 25.59 -13.26 -6.37
CA THR A 175 24.17 -13.24 -6.68
C THR A 175 23.37 -13.00 -5.41
N MET A 176 22.48 -11.98 -5.42
CA MET A 176 21.62 -11.64 -4.29
C MET A 176 20.15 -11.81 -4.64
N ALA A 177 19.43 -12.57 -3.84
CA ALA A 177 17.99 -12.72 -3.98
C ALA A 177 17.23 -11.59 -3.29
N PHE A 178 16.35 -10.95 -4.07
CA PHE A 178 15.29 -10.08 -3.61
C PHE A 178 13.94 -10.80 -3.64
N THR A 179 12.92 -10.27 -2.96
CA THR A 179 11.59 -10.90 -2.96
C THR A 179 10.74 -10.42 -4.13
N SER A 180 10.23 -9.20 -4.08
CA SER A 180 9.44 -8.59 -5.14
C SER A 180 9.74 -7.09 -5.25
N PRO A 181 9.55 -6.45 -6.41
CA PRO A 181 9.88 -5.02 -6.62
C PRO A 181 9.14 -4.05 -5.69
N THR A 182 7.99 -4.45 -5.15
CA THR A 182 7.19 -3.62 -4.22
C THR A 182 7.48 -3.92 -2.75
N SER A 183 8.30 -4.91 -2.42
CA SER A 183 8.68 -5.21 -1.04
C SER A 183 9.60 -4.15 -0.46
N ASN A 184 9.31 -3.68 0.76
CA ASN A 184 10.23 -2.78 1.47
C ASN A 184 11.53 -3.51 1.84
N SER A 185 11.45 -4.52 2.71
CA SER A 185 12.62 -5.24 3.23
C SER A 185 13.23 -6.24 2.24
N GLY A 186 12.46 -6.69 1.25
CA GLY A 186 12.93 -7.64 0.26
C GLY A 186 13.51 -7.00 -1.01
N PHE A 187 13.43 -5.66 -1.17
CA PHE A 187 13.98 -4.99 -2.34
C PHE A 187 14.31 -3.52 -2.11
N LYS A 188 13.32 -2.67 -1.73
CA LYS A 188 13.49 -1.22 -1.74
C LYS A 188 14.50 -0.72 -0.71
N ALA A 189 14.37 -1.14 0.54
CA ALA A 189 15.27 -0.76 1.61
C ALA A 189 16.69 -1.32 1.40
N PRO A 190 16.91 -2.62 1.11
CA PRO A 190 18.24 -3.11 0.84
C PRO A 190 18.89 -2.45 -0.37
N SER A 191 18.15 -2.14 -1.45
CA SER A 191 18.69 -1.43 -2.61
C SER A 191 19.17 -0.03 -2.25
N ALA A 192 18.38 0.72 -1.46
CA ALA A 192 18.77 2.06 -1.00
C ALA A 192 19.98 2.02 -0.06
N ILE A 193 20.02 1.07 0.87
CA ILE A 193 21.10 0.91 1.84
C ILE A 193 22.39 0.45 1.16
N LEU A 194 22.33 -0.59 0.33
CA LEU A 194 23.50 -1.09 -0.41
C LEU A 194 24.12 0.01 -1.27
N LYS A 195 23.29 0.82 -1.95
CA LYS A 195 23.75 1.95 -2.73
C LYS A 195 24.30 3.09 -1.87
N GLY A 196 23.60 3.46 -0.81
CA GLY A 196 23.92 4.64 0.01
C GLY A 196 25.06 4.43 0.99
N GLU A 197 25.12 3.26 1.61
CA GLU A 197 26.11 2.98 2.67
C GLU A 197 27.31 2.17 2.17
N PHE A 198 27.10 1.29 1.18
CA PHE A 198 28.15 0.36 0.69
C PHE A 198 28.60 0.66 -0.75
N GLY A 199 27.95 1.60 -1.45
CA GLY A 199 28.27 1.93 -2.84
C GLY A 199 27.96 0.84 -3.85
N LEU A 200 27.15 -0.17 -3.48
CA LEU A 200 26.80 -1.33 -4.30
C LEU A 200 25.49 -1.11 -5.04
N VAL A 201 25.50 -1.30 -6.35
CA VAL A 201 24.35 -1.13 -7.24
C VAL A 201 24.06 -2.45 -7.95
N ALA A 202 22.79 -2.89 -7.90
CA ALA A 202 22.31 -4.06 -8.62
C ALA A 202 22.59 -3.94 -10.13
N ASP A 203 22.82 -5.05 -10.82
CA ASP A 203 23.23 -5.17 -12.23
C ASP A 203 24.60 -4.59 -12.59
N LYS A 204 25.22 -3.86 -11.67
CA LYS A 204 26.55 -3.29 -11.85
C LYS A 204 27.59 -3.98 -10.95
N ASP A 205 27.31 -4.07 -9.67
CA ASP A 205 28.26 -4.56 -8.67
C ASP A 205 27.91 -5.98 -8.19
N PHE A 206 26.67 -6.41 -8.33
CA PHE A 206 26.18 -7.76 -8.02
C PHE A 206 24.99 -8.12 -8.93
N THR A 207 24.70 -9.43 -9.05
CA THR A 207 23.60 -9.93 -9.88
C THR A 207 22.34 -10.06 -9.03
N PRO A 208 21.27 -9.28 -9.28
CA PRO A 208 19.99 -9.44 -8.58
C PRO A 208 19.20 -10.60 -9.17
N THR A 209 18.45 -11.31 -8.31
CA THR A 209 17.40 -12.25 -8.71
C THR A 209 16.17 -12.02 -7.86
N PHE A 210 14.98 -12.44 -8.31
CA PHE A 210 13.73 -12.27 -7.57
C PHE A 210 13.09 -13.61 -7.25
N SER A 211 12.95 -13.93 -5.97
CA SER A 211 12.35 -15.16 -5.47
C SER A 211 10.81 -15.11 -5.41
N GLY A 212 10.24 -13.89 -5.53
CA GLY A 212 8.80 -13.62 -5.44
C GLY A 212 8.29 -13.32 -4.03
N LYS A 213 8.74 -14.07 -3.00
CA LYS A 213 8.26 -13.97 -1.61
C LYS A 213 9.40 -14.18 -0.61
N HIS A 214 9.16 -13.79 0.66
CA HIS A 214 10.19 -13.93 1.71
C HIS A 214 10.52 -15.36 2.07
N ASP A 215 9.52 -16.24 2.15
CA ASP A 215 9.70 -17.68 2.40
C ASP A 215 10.61 -18.33 1.35
N ASN A 216 10.40 -18.02 0.07
CA ASN A 216 11.25 -18.50 -1.01
C ASN A 216 12.70 -18.02 -0.87
N SER A 217 12.92 -16.74 -0.53
CA SER A 217 14.26 -16.19 -0.30
C SER A 217 14.95 -16.88 0.88
N ILE A 218 14.23 -17.09 1.97
CA ILE A 218 14.74 -17.72 3.19
C ILE A 218 15.07 -19.19 2.94
N LEU A 219 14.16 -19.94 2.30
CA LEU A 219 14.39 -21.35 1.92
C LEU A 219 15.55 -21.47 0.93
N GLY A 220 15.67 -20.57 -0.03
CA GLY A 220 16.77 -20.58 -0.98
C GLY A 220 18.14 -20.39 -0.29
N VAL A 221 18.24 -19.52 0.71
CA VAL A 221 19.46 -19.39 1.54
C VAL A 221 19.66 -20.63 2.42
N TYR A 222 18.59 -21.12 3.07
CA TYR A 222 18.64 -22.30 3.94
C TYR A 222 19.12 -23.55 3.20
N ASN A 223 18.69 -23.73 1.95
CA ASN A 223 19.06 -24.88 1.10
C ASN A 223 20.35 -24.67 0.30
N GLY A 224 20.93 -23.46 0.30
CA GLY A 224 22.13 -23.13 -0.47
C GLY A 224 21.87 -22.77 -1.94
N ASP A 225 20.61 -22.53 -2.33
CA ASP A 225 20.27 -22.10 -3.69
C ASP A 225 20.62 -20.62 -3.93
N TYR A 226 20.63 -19.80 -2.86
CA TYR A 226 21.01 -18.39 -2.88
C TYR A 226 22.19 -18.14 -1.93
N GLU A 227 23.20 -17.42 -2.41
CA GLU A 227 24.35 -17.02 -1.58
C GLU A 227 23.96 -15.94 -0.57
N VAL A 228 23.09 -15.00 -0.97
CA VAL A 228 22.65 -13.85 -0.19
C VAL A 228 21.18 -13.57 -0.48
N ALA A 229 20.42 -13.16 0.54
CA ALA A 229 19.07 -12.67 0.33
C ALA A 229 18.72 -11.50 1.27
N ALA A 230 17.81 -10.63 0.82
CA ALA A 230 17.20 -9.62 1.68
C ALA A 230 15.78 -10.02 2.06
N ILE A 231 15.47 -9.99 3.37
CA ILE A 231 14.23 -10.51 3.92
C ILE A 231 13.62 -9.61 5.01
N ALA A 232 12.39 -9.91 5.39
CA ALA A 232 11.77 -9.44 6.64
C ALA A 232 12.10 -10.43 7.76
N ASN A 233 12.76 -9.98 8.83
CA ASN A 233 13.11 -10.82 9.96
C ASN A 233 11.88 -11.49 10.60
N SER A 234 10.73 -10.82 10.60
CA SER A 234 9.48 -11.36 11.13
C SER A 234 9.02 -12.62 10.39
N VAL A 235 9.29 -12.74 9.06
CA VAL A 235 8.99 -13.95 8.29
C VAL A 235 9.93 -15.09 8.69
N MET A 236 11.25 -14.83 8.73
CA MET A 236 12.23 -15.83 9.14
C MET A 236 11.91 -16.40 10.53
N GLN A 237 11.60 -15.55 11.50
CA GLN A 237 11.24 -15.97 12.85
C GLN A 237 9.93 -16.79 12.90
N ARG A 238 8.94 -16.49 12.02
CA ARG A 238 7.74 -17.33 11.91
C ARG A 238 8.07 -18.73 11.35
N MET A 239 8.91 -18.79 10.33
CA MET A 239 9.35 -20.05 9.73
C MET A 239 10.13 -20.91 10.73
N GLU A 240 10.99 -20.30 11.57
CA GLU A 240 11.67 -21.00 12.68
C GLU A 240 10.65 -21.52 13.71
N ARG A 241 9.70 -20.70 14.17
CA ARG A 241 8.67 -21.14 15.13
C ARG A 241 7.78 -22.27 14.60
N ARG A 242 7.53 -22.31 13.30
CA ARG A 242 6.79 -23.38 12.62
C ARG A 242 7.64 -24.62 12.34
N GLY A 243 8.96 -24.57 12.60
CA GLY A 243 9.89 -25.65 12.31
C GLY A 243 10.14 -25.88 10.81
N VAL A 244 9.89 -24.87 9.98
CA VAL A 244 10.16 -24.92 8.52
C VAL A 244 11.66 -24.83 8.24
N ILE A 245 12.37 -24.06 9.06
CA ILE A 245 13.84 -23.94 9.04
C ILE A 245 14.39 -24.15 10.45
N GLU A 246 15.60 -24.70 10.55
CA GLU A 246 16.30 -24.87 11.82
C GLU A 246 17.03 -23.59 12.22
N PRO A 247 16.91 -23.14 13.50
CA PRO A 247 17.70 -22.02 14.00
C PRO A 247 19.22 -22.28 13.84
N GLY A 248 19.96 -21.21 13.50
CA GLY A 248 21.42 -21.27 13.37
C GLY A 248 21.95 -21.78 12.01
N LYS A 249 21.08 -22.17 11.06
CA LYS A 249 21.47 -22.51 9.68
C LYS A 249 21.60 -21.30 8.75
N ILE A 250 21.07 -20.16 9.20
CA ILE A 250 21.14 -18.87 8.49
C ILE A 250 21.82 -17.85 9.40
N ARG A 251 22.66 -17.03 8.82
CA ARG A 251 23.34 -15.92 9.50
C ARG A 251 22.90 -14.59 8.93
N THR A 252 22.58 -13.63 9.81
CA THR A 252 22.34 -12.23 9.42
C THR A 252 23.66 -11.49 9.36
N ILE A 253 23.95 -10.83 8.23
CA ILE A 253 25.15 -10.00 8.03
C ILE A 253 24.85 -8.51 8.08
N PHE A 254 23.56 -8.12 8.00
CA PHE A 254 23.12 -6.74 8.16
C PHE A 254 21.69 -6.68 8.68
N LYS A 255 21.39 -5.69 9.50
CA LYS A 255 20.06 -5.40 10.04
C LYS A 255 19.77 -3.91 9.96
N SER A 256 18.62 -3.54 9.43
CA SER A 256 18.19 -2.15 9.33
C SER A 256 17.63 -1.60 10.64
N ALA A 257 17.35 -0.28 10.67
CA ALA A 257 16.41 0.28 11.61
C ALA A 257 15.02 -0.33 11.45
N THR A 258 14.16 -0.16 12.47
CA THR A 258 12.80 -0.68 12.49
C THR A 258 11.90 0.07 11.50
N PHE A 259 11.10 -0.69 10.75
CA PHE A 259 10.08 -0.20 9.83
C PHE A 259 8.67 -0.47 10.36
N PRO A 260 7.65 0.34 9.98
CA PRO A 260 6.25 0.00 10.24
C PRO A 260 5.89 -1.33 9.57
N THR A 261 4.94 -2.05 10.16
CA THR A 261 4.52 -3.36 9.66
C THR A 261 3.49 -3.23 8.51
N THR A 262 2.74 -4.31 8.24
CA THR A 262 1.58 -4.28 7.35
C THR A 262 0.58 -3.22 7.81
N GLY A 263 0.18 -2.35 6.89
CA GLY A 263 -0.91 -1.41 7.11
C GLY A 263 -2.25 -2.02 6.75
N TYR A 264 -3.19 -2.02 7.68
CA TYR A 264 -4.58 -2.48 7.47
C TYR A 264 -5.47 -1.30 7.13
N GLY A 265 -6.34 -1.49 6.16
CA GLY A 265 -7.20 -0.43 5.66
C GLY A 265 -8.36 -0.95 4.81
N HIS A 266 -9.09 -0.01 4.25
CA HIS A 266 -10.27 -0.27 3.43
C HIS A 266 -10.22 0.48 2.10
N ALA A 267 -11.09 0.13 1.17
CA ALA A 267 -11.29 0.91 -0.05
C ALA A 267 -11.95 2.26 0.29
N HIS A 268 -11.47 3.36 -0.33
CA HIS A 268 -11.87 4.74 -0.03
C HIS A 268 -13.37 5.00 -0.14
N ASN A 269 -14.07 4.25 -0.99
CA ASN A 269 -15.46 4.48 -1.34
C ASN A 269 -16.46 3.57 -0.59
N LEU A 270 -16.04 2.89 0.47
CA LEU A 270 -16.98 2.12 1.29
C LEU A 270 -17.94 3.05 2.07
N HIS A 271 -19.17 2.58 2.24
CA HIS A 271 -20.18 3.30 3.02
C HIS A 271 -19.63 3.64 4.42
N PRO A 272 -19.77 4.90 4.90
CA PRO A 272 -19.14 5.35 6.16
C PRO A 272 -19.52 4.52 7.40
N GLU A 273 -20.77 4.10 7.51
CA GLU A 273 -21.20 3.23 8.63
C GLU A 273 -20.53 1.87 8.59
N LEU A 274 -20.31 1.30 7.38
CA LEU A 274 -19.59 0.05 7.22
C LEU A 274 -18.13 0.23 7.61
N VAL A 275 -17.49 1.33 7.20
CA VAL A 275 -16.11 1.67 7.59
C VAL A 275 -15.98 1.77 9.11
N ALA A 276 -16.92 2.43 9.79
CA ALA A 276 -16.91 2.52 11.25
C ALA A 276 -16.97 1.14 11.91
N LYS A 277 -17.83 0.24 11.42
CA LYS A 277 -17.93 -1.14 11.90
C LYS A 277 -16.68 -1.96 11.60
N ILE A 278 -16.09 -1.82 10.42
CA ILE A 278 -14.82 -2.48 10.07
C ILE A 278 -13.71 -2.06 11.05
N LYS A 279 -13.55 -0.76 11.28
CA LYS A 279 -12.58 -0.25 12.27
C LYS A 279 -12.85 -0.80 13.66
N THR A 280 -14.12 -0.83 14.08
CA THR A 280 -14.52 -1.43 15.36
C THR A 280 -14.10 -2.89 15.45
N ALA A 281 -14.27 -3.67 14.39
CA ALA A 281 -13.83 -5.08 14.39
C ALA A 281 -12.32 -5.23 14.63
N PHE A 282 -11.49 -4.35 14.05
CA PHE A 282 -10.05 -4.36 14.34
C PHE A 282 -9.73 -4.01 15.79
N TRP A 283 -10.41 -3.01 16.36
CA TRP A 283 -10.11 -2.53 17.71
C TRP A 283 -10.65 -3.43 18.82
N THR A 284 -11.66 -4.25 18.55
CA THR A 284 -12.32 -5.10 19.53
C THR A 284 -11.95 -6.58 19.40
N TYR A 285 -11.21 -6.96 18.36
CA TYR A 285 -10.81 -8.34 18.18
C TYR A 285 -9.93 -8.84 19.32
N GLN A 286 -10.39 -9.86 20.00
CA GLN A 286 -9.59 -10.57 21.00
C GLN A 286 -8.82 -11.68 20.27
N TRP A 287 -7.52 -11.48 20.13
CA TRP A 287 -6.66 -12.38 19.39
C TRP A 287 -6.72 -13.79 19.97
N ASP A 288 -7.11 -14.77 19.15
CA ASP A 288 -7.08 -16.18 19.51
C ASP A 288 -5.64 -16.72 19.58
N ASP A 289 -5.48 -17.95 20.06
CA ASP A 289 -4.16 -18.52 20.29
C ASP A 289 -3.38 -18.78 18.99
N ASN A 290 -4.07 -19.12 17.88
CA ASN A 290 -3.44 -19.30 16.58
C ASN A 290 -2.90 -17.97 16.06
N PHE A 291 -3.71 -16.92 16.17
CA PHE A 291 -3.33 -15.56 15.76
C PHE A 291 -2.14 -15.04 16.59
N LYS A 292 -2.19 -15.20 17.93
CA LYS A 292 -1.08 -14.84 18.82
C LYS A 292 0.19 -15.61 18.53
N LYS A 293 0.08 -16.91 18.25
CA LYS A 293 1.24 -17.75 17.92
C LYS A 293 1.89 -17.31 16.62
N GLU A 294 1.10 -17.01 15.61
CA GLU A 294 1.60 -16.57 14.30
C GLU A 294 2.22 -15.17 14.38
N PHE A 295 1.51 -14.22 14.98
CA PHE A 295 1.97 -12.84 15.11
C PHE A 295 2.57 -12.54 16.49
N ALA A 296 3.41 -13.45 17.00
CA ALA A 296 3.94 -13.42 18.37
C ALA A 296 4.75 -12.18 18.76
N LYS A 297 4.99 -11.25 17.82
CA LYS A 297 5.60 -9.93 18.06
C LYS A 297 4.58 -8.77 18.01
N ALA A 298 3.32 -9.10 18.26
CA ALA A 298 2.24 -8.12 18.42
C ALA A 298 1.12 -8.75 19.22
N ASP A 299 0.28 -7.97 19.86
CA ASP A 299 -0.84 -8.44 20.66
C ASP A 299 -2.11 -7.59 20.52
N ILE A 300 -2.04 -6.49 19.76
CA ILE A 300 -3.17 -5.60 19.45
C ILE A 300 -3.03 -5.00 18.04
N PHE A 301 -4.13 -4.45 17.54
CA PHE A 301 -4.11 -3.47 16.46
C PHE A 301 -4.08 -2.06 17.04
N VAL A 302 -3.31 -1.15 16.44
CA VAL A 302 -3.20 0.25 16.81
C VAL A 302 -3.54 1.15 15.64
N GLY A 303 -4.03 2.36 15.91
CA GLY A 303 -4.27 3.38 14.88
C GLY A 303 -2.96 3.91 14.28
N ILE A 304 -3.01 4.34 13.04
CA ILE A 304 -1.89 4.95 12.32
C ILE A 304 -2.32 6.24 11.64
N GLU A 305 -1.34 7.12 11.43
CA GLU A 305 -1.42 8.27 10.56
C GLU A 305 -0.47 8.09 9.37
N HIS A 306 -1.00 7.63 8.23
CA HIS A 306 -0.21 7.25 7.05
C HIS A 306 0.80 8.32 6.64
N LYS A 307 0.41 9.59 6.69
CA LYS A 307 1.25 10.73 6.33
C LYS A 307 2.57 10.75 7.12
N TYR A 308 2.55 10.34 8.38
CA TYR A 308 3.72 10.36 9.27
C TYR A 308 4.36 8.98 9.39
N ASP A 309 3.58 7.95 9.67
CA ASP A 309 4.11 6.60 9.93
C ASP A 309 4.76 5.95 8.71
N TRP A 310 4.33 6.32 7.49
CA TRP A 310 4.94 5.85 6.23
C TRP A 310 5.90 6.85 5.57
N ALA A 311 6.26 7.94 6.25
CA ALA A 311 7.17 8.95 5.68
C ALA A 311 8.54 8.36 5.32
N VAL A 312 9.09 7.48 6.17
CA VAL A 312 10.37 6.79 5.92
C VAL A 312 10.29 5.92 4.65
N ILE A 313 9.18 5.24 4.42
CA ILE A 313 8.99 4.37 3.25
C ILE A 313 8.91 5.19 1.97
N ARG A 314 8.20 6.31 1.98
CA ARG A 314 8.18 7.25 0.84
C ARG A 314 9.55 7.85 0.58
N GLY A 315 10.35 8.08 1.64
CA GLY A 315 11.75 8.50 1.51
C GLY A 315 12.62 7.46 0.81
N ILE A 316 12.46 6.18 1.14
CA ILE A 316 13.13 5.06 0.48
C ILE A 316 12.68 4.94 -0.97
N ASP A 317 11.39 5.07 -1.26
CA ASP A 317 10.84 5.06 -2.61
C ASP A 317 11.47 6.18 -3.47
N LYS A 318 11.55 7.38 -2.92
CA LYS A 318 12.19 8.52 -3.57
C LYS A 318 13.68 8.29 -3.84
N ALA A 319 14.40 7.71 -2.88
CA ALA A 319 15.83 7.40 -3.02
C ALA A 319 16.08 6.37 -4.14
N ASN A 320 15.15 5.43 -4.33
CA ASN A 320 15.18 4.44 -5.42
C ASN A 320 14.60 4.96 -6.75
N GLY A 321 14.14 6.21 -6.82
CA GLY A 321 13.50 6.77 -8.02
C GLY A 321 12.14 6.13 -8.33
N VAL A 322 11.47 5.55 -7.34
CA VAL A 322 10.13 4.96 -7.52
C VAL A 322 9.12 6.07 -7.77
N SER A 323 8.41 5.95 -8.87
CA SER A 323 7.24 6.77 -9.19
C SER A 323 5.97 5.94 -9.01
N TYR A 324 4.96 6.51 -8.36
CA TYR A 324 3.64 5.88 -8.26
C TYR A 324 2.89 6.08 -9.59
N ASN A 325 3.34 5.37 -10.62
CA ASN A 325 2.68 5.36 -11.91
C ASN A 325 1.51 4.37 -11.87
N CYS A 326 0.30 4.89 -11.86
CA CYS A 326 -0.94 4.12 -11.71
C CYS A 326 -1.48 3.54 -13.02
N LYS A 327 -0.73 3.58 -14.12
CA LYS A 327 -1.11 3.08 -15.45
C LYS A 327 -0.73 1.61 -15.62
#